data_27a4cf5a1367750b054e8b204509c7b8
#
_entry.id   27a4cf5a1367750b054e8b204509c7b8
#
_cell.length_a   1.000
_cell.length_b   1.000
_cell.length_c   1.000
_cell.angle_alpha   90.00
_cell.angle_beta   90.00
_cell.angle_gamma   90.00
#
_symmetry.space_group_name_H-M   'P 1'
#
loop_
_entity.id
_entity.type
_entity.pdbx_description
1 polymer ?
#
loop_
_entity_poly.entity_id
_entity_poly.type
_entity_poly.pdbx_seq_one_letter_code
_entity_poly.pdbx_strand_id
1 'polypeptide(L)'
;MDMKLTGKTAVVTGASRGIGLAIVTALRAEGMRVVAGSRTISPELKETGATAVAVDLSAAGGPAELIGTALAELGELDLLVNNVGGGDGGEGQLDGFLGFSDEHWHQTHELNFLSAVRATRAALPSLLRRGGAVVNISSNGARMPHAGPITYTTAKAALTAFGKALAEEFGPQGVRVNTISPGASLTSMWEAPNGYGAALAAKMGLAHHQLLAGLPSSMGMTTGKFVAPEEIATLVTYLASPHAASVNGADYVMDGGAIKTV
;
A
#
# COMPACT_ATOMS: atom_id res chain seq x y z
N MET A 1 15.44 -7.61 16.85
CA MET A 1 14.47 -8.66 17.28
C MET A 1 14.32 -9.63 16.12
N ASP A 2 14.43 -10.92 16.33
CA ASP A 2 14.16 -11.90 15.28
C ASP A 2 12.64 -11.97 15.01
N MET A 3 12.22 -11.64 13.80
CA MET A 3 10.81 -11.64 13.41
C MET A 3 10.25 -13.04 13.10
N LYS A 4 11.10 -14.05 13.10
CA LYS A 4 10.74 -15.46 12.81
C LYS A 4 10.00 -15.64 11.48
N LEU A 5 10.49 -14.94 10.44
CA LEU A 5 9.92 -14.93 9.10
C LEU A 5 10.72 -15.75 8.08
N THR A 6 11.90 -16.24 8.45
CA THR A 6 12.76 -17.03 7.55
C THR A 6 11.99 -18.22 6.94
N GLY A 7 12.04 -18.32 5.61
CA GLY A 7 11.38 -19.37 4.84
C GLY A 7 9.88 -19.18 4.62
N LYS A 8 9.23 -18.23 5.28
CA LYS A 8 7.84 -17.84 5.02
C LYS A 8 7.67 -17.19 3.66
N THR A 9 6.45 -17.16 3.18
CA THR A 9 6.10 -16.73 1.82
C THR A 9 5.23 -15.49 1.83
N ALA A 10 5.47 -14.58 0.88
CA ALA A 10 4.70 -13.35 0.76
C ALA A 10 4.40 -12.96 -0.69
N VAL A 11 3.27 -12.28 -0.89
CA VAL A 11 2.98 -11.53 -2.10
C VAL A 11 2.87 -10.04 -1.76
N VAL A 12 3.53 -9.20 -2.57
CA VAL A 12 3.46 -7.74 -2.44
C VAL A 12 2.97 -7.15 -3.76
N THR A 13 1.88 -6.39 -3.72
CA THR A 13 1.34 -5.69 -4.90
C THR A 13 1.90 -4.28 -5.00
N GLY A 14 2.17 -3.78 -6.24
CA GLY A 14 2.70 -2.44 -6.46
C GLY A 14 4.15 -2.27 -6.00
N ALA A 15 5.00 -3.24 -6.27
CA ALA A 15 6.30 -3.42 -5.63
C ALA A 15 7.49 -2.74 -6.32
N SER A 16 7.32 -2.07 -7.47
CA SER A 16 8.46 -1.57 -8.26
C SER A 16 9.17 -0.35 -7.69
N ARG A 17 8.56 0.37 -6.74
CA ARG A 17 9.10 1.59 -6.15
C ARG A 17 8.45 1.96 -4.81
N GLY A 18 9.01 2.96 -4.13
CA GLY A 18 8.43 3.56 -2.93
C GLY A 18 8.12 2.55 -1.83
N ILE A 19 6.93 2.64 -1.23
CA ILE A 19 6.52 1.79 -0.10
C ILE A 19 6.58 0.30 -0.45
N GLY A 20 6.08 -0.08 -1.63
CA GLY A 20 6.06 -1.49 -2.04
C GLY A 20 7.46 -2.08 -2.19
N LEU A 21 8.40 -1.34 -2.76
CA LEU A 21 9.80 -1.76 -2.88
C LEU A 21 10.46 -1.88 -1.49
N ALA A 22 10.25 -0.91 -0.61
CA ALA A 22 10.78 -0.97 0.75
C ALA A 22 10.24 -2.19 1.52
N ILE A 23 8.94 -2.52 1.34
CA ILE A 23 8.33 -3.71 1.94
C ILE A 23 9.00 -4.98 1.40
N VAL A 24 9.17 -5.11 0.08
CA VAL A 24 9.84 -6.29 -0.51
C VAL A 24 11.25 -6.42 0.05
N THR A 25 12.01 -5.34 0.09
CA THR A 25 13.38 -5.32 0.62
C THR A 25 13.42 -5.78 2.09
N ALA A 26 12.54 -5.26 2.94
CA ALA A 26 12.48 -5.63 4.36
C ALA A 26 12.08 -7.12 4.54
N LEU A 27 11.07 -7.60 3.83
CA LEU A 27 10.65 -9.00 3.93
C LEU A 27 11.74 -9.97 3.42
N ARG A 28 12.45 -9.60 2.36
CA ARG A 28 13.60 -10.38 1.86
C ARG A 28 14.75 -10.40 2.86
N ALA A 29 15.03 -9.27 3.54
CA ALA A 29 16.06 -9.21 4.59
C ALA A 29 15.74 -10.11 5.77
N GLU A 30 14.46 -10.32 6.09
CA GLU A 30 13.99 -11.27 7.12
C GLU A 30 13.95 -12.75 6.62
N GLY A 31 14.45 -13.02 5.40
CA GLY A 31 14.56 -14.36 4.84
C GLY A 31 13.25 -14.91 4.27
N MET A 32 12.25 -14.08 3.99
CA MET A 32 11.02 -14.51 3.32
C MET A 32 11.25 -14.79 1.82
N ARG A 33 10.49 -15.72 1.26
CA ARG A 33 10.34 -15.89 -0.19
C ARG A 33 9.22 -14.98 -0.66
N VAL A 34 9.52 -14.06 -1.58
CA VAL A 34 8.58 -12.99 -1.98
C VAL A 34 8.31 -13.04 -3.48
N VAL A 35 7.03 -13.02 -3.86
CA VAL A 35 6.57 -12.70 -5.21
C VAL A 35 6.04 -11.27 -5.22
N ALA A 36 6.53 -10.46 -6.14
CA ALA A 36 6.31 -9.03 -6.20
C ALA A 36 5.68 -8.63 -7.54
N GLY A 37 4.45 -8.07 -7.51
CA GLY A 37 3.70 -7.70 -8.70
C GLY A 37 3.74 -6.20 -8.99
N SER A 38 3.98 -5.83 -10.24
CA SER A 38 3.88 -4.45 -10.73
C SER A 38 3.79 -4.39 -12.25
N ARG A 39 3.30 -3.27 -12.82
CA ARG A 39 3.23 -3.10 -14.29
C ARG A 39 4.62 -3.08 -14.94
N THR A 40 5.58 -2.47 -14.28
CA THR A 40 6.96 -2.36 -14.75
C THR A 40 7.90 -2.91 -13.70
N ILE A 41 8.80 -3.79 -14.10
CA ILE A 41 9.83 -4.34 -13.21
C ILE A 41 11.03 -3.39 -13.22
N SER A 42 11.26 -2.72 -12.11
CA SER A 42 12.42 -1.83 -11.95
C SER A 42 13.71 -2.63 -11.67
N PRO A 43 14.89 -2.05 -11.98
CA PRO A 43 16.17 -2.65 -11.62
C PRO A 43 16.28 -2.93 -10.11
N GLU A 44 15.85 -1.98 -9.28
CA GLU A 44 15.89 -2.08 -7.82
C GLU A 44 15.04 -3.25 -7.31
N LEU A 45 13.86 -3.50 -7.94
CA LEU A 45 13.05 -4.67 -7.58
C LEU A 45 13.78 -5.98 -7.92
N LYS A 46 14.47 -6.05 -9.05
CA LYS A 46 15.25 -7.25 -9.41
C LYS A 46 16.39 -7.51 -8.42
N GLU A 47 17.04 -6.45 -7.95
CA GLU A 47 18.15 -6.54 -6.99
C GLU A 47 17.73 -7.08 -5.62
N THR A 48 16.45 -7.00 -5.26
CA THR A 48 15.93 -7.59 -3.99
C THR A 48 16.00 -9.12 -3.98
N GLY A 49 16.13 -9.78 -5.12
CA GLY A 49 16.05 -11.23 -5.26
C GLY A 49 14.62 -11.79 -5.06
N ALA A 50 13.59 -10.95 -5.09
CA ALA A 50 12.20 -11.39 -5.14
C ALA A 50 11.83 -11.85 -6.57
N THR A 51 10.89 -12.78 -6.70
CA THR A 51 10.32 -13.15 -7.99
C THR A 51 9.42 -12.02 -8.48
N ALA A 52 9.87 -11.27 -9.48
CA ALA A 52 9.14 -10.12 -9.99
C ALA A 52 8.19 -10.52 -11.14
N VAL A 53 6.92 -10.13 -11.05
CA VAL A 53 5.87 -10.44 -12.03
C VAL A 53 5.35 -9.14 -12.65
N ALA A 54 5.46 -9.04 -13.99
CA ALA A 54 4.89 -7.92 -14.74
C ALA A 54 3.39 -8.15 -14.93
N VAL A 55 2.56 -7.36 -14.25
CA VAL A 55 1.10 -7.52 -14.25
C VAL A 55 0.40 -6.19 -14.01
N ASP A 56 -0.71 -5.95 -14.72
CA ASP A 56 -1.58 -4.81 -14.47
C ASP A 56 -2.63 -5.17 -13.41
N LEU A 57 -2.46 -4.64 -12.21
CA LEU A 57 -3.33 -4.90 -11.08
C LEU A 57 -4.65 -4.10 -11.11
N SER A 58 -4.80 -3.14 -12.02
CA SER A 58 -6.08 -2.48 -12.28
C SER A 58 -6.99 -3.30 -13.23
N ALA A 59 -6.40 -4.20 -14.01
CA ALA A 59 -7.16 -5.12 -14.85
C ALA A 59 -7.90 -6.17 -14.00
N ALA A 60 -9.13 -6.54 -14.38
CA ALA A 60 -9.98 -7.44 -13.60
C ALA A 60 -9.33 -8.81 -13.29
N GLY A 61 -8.52 -9.35 -14.20
CA GLY A 61 -7.81 -10.63 -14.04
C GLY A 61 -6.44 -10.52 -13.39
N GLY A 62 -5.80 -9.33 -13.43
CA GLY A 62 -4.40 -9.16 -13.03
C GLY A 62 -4.08 -9.58 -11.58
N PRO A 63 -4.89 -9.21 -10.58
CA PRO A 63 -4.64 -9.67 -9.22
C PRO A 63 -4.70 -11.19 -9.06
N ALA A 64 -5.64 -11.87 -9.74
CA ALA A 64 -5.73 -13.33 -9.69
C ALA A 64 -4.56 -14.01 -10.41
N GLU A 65 -4.09 -13.45 -11.51
CA GLU A 65 -2.90 -13.89 -12.23
C GLU A 65 -1.65 -13.82 -11.35
N LEU A 66 -1.43 -12.69 -10.64
CA LEU A 66 -0.32 -12.54 -9.71
C LEU A 66 -0.36 -13.61 -8.61
N ILE A 67 -1.52 -13.82 -7.99
CA ILE A 67 -1.67 -14.79 -6.92
C ILE A 67 -1.48 -16.23 -7.46
N GLY A 68 -2.02 -16.55 -8.64
CA GLY A 68 -1.80 -17.84 -9.28
C GLY A 68 -0.32 -18.14 -9.55
N THR A 69 0.41 -17.15 -10.07
CA THR A 69 1.87 -17.24 -10.26
C THR A 69 2.59 -17.43 -8.93
N ALA A 70 2.19 -16.68 -7.89
CA ALA A 70 2.79 -16.81 -6.57
C ALA A 70 2.55 -18.20 -5.95
N LEU A 71 1.36 -18.75 -6.07
CA LEU A 71 1.04 -20.09 -5.58
C LEU A 71 1.82 -21.18 -6.33
N ALA A 72 2.01 -21.03 -7.64
CA ALA A 72 2.82 -21.96 -8.43
C ALA A 72 4.31 -21.93 -8.01
N GLU A 73 4.85 -20.76 -7.69
CA GLU A 73 6.24 -20.55 -7.31
C GLU A 73 6.52 -20.88 -5.83
N LEU A 74 5.63 -20.49 -4.93
CA LEU A 74 5.83 -20.54 -3.48
C LEU A 74 5.15 -21.74 -2.82
N GLY A 75 4.12 -22.31 -3.44
CA GLY A 75 3.25 -23.35 -2.92
C GLY A 75 2.10 -22.75 -2.10
N GLU A 76 2.37 -22.22 -0.94
CA GLU A 76 1.39 -21.61 -0.04
C GLU A 76 1.79 -20.19 0.35
N LEU A 77 0.83 -19.40 0.83
CA LEU A 77 1.04 -17.99 1.23
C LEU A 77 0.88 -17.80 2.73
N ASP A 78 1.88 -17.20 3.37
CA ASP A 78 1.81 -16.74 4.77
C ASP A 78 1.40 -15.28 4.88
N LEU A 79 1.68 -14.45 3.84
CA LEU A 79 1.40 -13.01 3.84
C LEU A 79 0.93 -12.51 2.48
N LEU A 80 -0.12 -11.69 2.48
CA LEU A 80 -0.48 -10.82 1.36
C LEU A 80 -0.35 -9.35 1.78
N VAL A 81 0.40 -8.55 1.02
CA VAL A 81 0.45 -7.10 1.18
C VAL A 81 -0.24 -6.42 0.00
N ASN A 82 -1.42 -5.86 0.25
CA ASN A 82 -2.15 -5.03 -0.70
C ASN A 82 -1.60 -3.59 -0.63
N ASN A 83 -0.56 -3.33 -1.41
CA ASN A 83 0.09 -2.03 -1.43
C ASN A 83 -0.20 -1.24 -2.71
N VAL A 84 -0.54 -1.91 -3.84
CA VAL A 84 -0.80 -1.19 -5.07
C VAL A 84 -1.81 -0.06 -4.87
N GLY A 85 -1.50 1.10 -5.42
CA GLY A 85 -2.35 2.26 -5.32
C GLY A 85 -1.61 3.54 -5.67
N GLY A 86 -2.33 4.64 -5.59
CA GLY A 86 -1.86 5.98 -5.89
C GLY A 86 -2.87 6.73 -6.74
N GLY A 87 -2.64 8.03 -6.94
CA GLY A 87 -3.33 8.79 -7.97
C GLY A 87 -2.72 8.48 -9.33
N ASP A 88 -3.50 8.60 -10.37
CA ASP A 88 -3.06 8.41 -11.76
C ASP A 88 -2.24 9.59 -12.31
N GLY A 89 -2.07 10.67 -11.53
CA GLY A 89 -1.36 11.88 -11.96
C GLY A 89 -2.11 12.70 -13.00
N GLY A 90 -3.38 12.38 -13.27
CA GLY A 90 -4.20 13.06 -14.27
C GLY A 90 -4.47 14.54 -13.95
N GLU A 91 -4.67 15.35 -14.98
CA GLU A 91 -4.88 16.81 -14.85
C GLU A 91 -6.06 17.17 -13.95
N GLY A 92 -7.14 16.36 -13.92
CA GLY A 92 -8.32 16.59 -13.08
C GLY A 92 -8.12 16.48 -11.57
N GLN A 93 -7.02 15.89 -11.10
CA GLN A 93 -6.80 15.67 -9.66
C GLN A 93 -6.69 16.96 -8.85
N LEU A 94 -6.31 18.06 -9.50
CA LEU A 94 -6.15 19.36 -8.86
C LEU A 94 -7.36 20.29 -9.05
N ASP A 95 -8.39 19.87 -9.78
CA ASP A 95 -9.55 20.72 -10.14
C ASP A 95 -10.79 20.47 -9.26
N GLY A 96 -10.64 19.63 -8.23
CA GLY A 96 -11.69 19.36 -7.26
C GLY A 96 -12.74 18.35 -7.81
N PHE A 97 -13.84 18.20 -7.08
CA PHE A 97 -14.85 17.16 -7.36
C PHE A 97 -15.40 17.19 -8.79
N LEU A 98 -15.70 18.38 -9.30
CA LEU A 98 -16.30 18.53 -10.64
C LEU A 98 -15.32 18.24 -11.79
N GLY A 99 -14.01 18.17 -11.51
CA GLY A 99 -13.00 17.79 -12.50
C GLY A 99 -12.89 16.28 -12.74
N PHE A 100 -13.57 15.43 -11.95
CA PHE A 100 -13.49 13.98 -12.09
C PHE A 100 -14.68 13.43 -12.87
N SER A 101 -14.39 12.76 -14.00
CA SER A 101 -15.37 11.99 -14.76
C SER A 101 -15.69 10.66 -14.07
N ASP A 102 -16.80 10.01 -14.46
CA ASP A 102 -17.16 8.66 -14.01
C ASP A 102 -16.05 7.64 -14.30
N GLU A 103 -15.39 7.77 -15.45
CA GLU A 103 -14.26 6.90 -15.82
C GLU A 103 -13.10 7.06 -14.86
N HIS A 104 -12.79 8.29 -14.42
CA HIS A 104 -11.79 8.57 -13.38
C HIS A 104 -12.12 7.89 -12.05
N TRP A 105 -13.40 7.95 -11.64
CA TRP A 105 -13.89 7.26 -10.45
C TRP A 105 -13.70 5.75 -10.58
N HIS A 106 -14.09 5.15 -11.69
CA HIS A 106 -13.90 3.73 -11.94
C HIS A 106 -12.43 3.32 -11.89
N GLN A 107 -11.56 3.99 -12.63
CA GLN A 107 -10.13 3.66 -12.68
C GLN A 107 -9.47 3.79 -11.31
N THR A 108 -9.79 4.84 -10.56
CA THR A 108 -9.23 5.04 -9.22
C THR A 108 -9.68 3.94 -8.25
N HIS A 109 -10.96 3.55 -8.29
CA HIS A 109 -11.49 2.48 -7.45
C HIS A 109 -10.97 1.10 -7.89
N GLU A 110 -10.83 0.83 -9.18
CA GLU A 110 -10.22 -0.40 -9.70
C GLU A 110 -8.81 -0.59 -9.14
N LEU A 111 -7.97 0.44 -9.21
CA LEU A 111 -6.59 0.35 -8.76
C LEU A 111 -6.45 0.33 -7.23
N ASN A 112 -7.17 1.21 -6.51
CA ASN A 112 -6.92 1.47 -5.09
C ASN A 112 -7.75 0.61 -4.14
N PHE A 113 -8.81 -0.03 -4.64
CA PHE A 113 -9.72 -0.84 -3.83
C PHE A 113 -9.99 -2.22 -4.43
N LEU A 114 -10.54 -2.30 -5.65
CA LEU A 114 -10.95 -3.58 -6.22
C LEU A 114 -9.79 -4.52 -6.53
N SER A 115 -8.60 -3.98 -6.82
CA SER A 115 -7.36 -4.77 -6.92
C SER A 115 -7.09 -5.56 -5.63
N ALA A 116 -7.22 -4.92 -4.46
CA ALA A 116 -7.04 -5.56 -3.15
C ALA A 116 -8.13 -6.60 -2.86
N VAL A 117 -9.40 -6.30 -3.21
CA VAL A 117 -10.50 -7.26 -3.08
C VAL A 117 -10.23 -8.53 -3.89
N ARG A 118 -9.78 -8.39 -5.14
CA ARG A 118 -9.51 -9.52 -6.03
C ARG A 118 -8.26 -10.31 -5.60
N ALA A 119 -7.18 -9.61 -5.22
CA ALA A 119 -5.97 -10.26 -4.72
C ALA A 119 -6.25 -11.06 -3.44
N THR A 120 -6.97 -10.44 -2.49
CA THR A 120 -7.34 -11.10 -1.23
C THR A 120 -8.23 -12.31 -1.48
N ARG A 121 -9.26 -12.19 -2.34
CA ARG A 121 -10.13 -13.32 -2.69
C ARG A 121 -9.35 -14.50 -3.26
N ALA A 122 -8.37 -14.25 -4.13
CA ALA A 122 -7.54 -15.28 -4.73
C ALA A 122 -6.55 -15.91 -3.73
N ALA A 123 -5.99 -15.12 -2.80
CA ALA A 123 -5.01 -15.57 -1.81
C ALA A 123 -5.65 -16.28 -0.60
N LEU A 124 -6.88 -15.91 -0.26
CA LEU A 124 -7.55 -16.30 0.98
C LEU A 124 -7.58 -17.82 1.25
N PRO A 125 -7.86 -18.69 0.24
CA PRO A 125 -7.83 -20.14 0.49
C PRO A 125 -6.48 -20.64 1.00
N SER A 126 -5.37 -20.09 0.52
CA SER A 126 -4.03 -20.43 0.99
C SER A 126 -3.75 -19.83 2.37
N LEU A 127 -4.09 -18.55 2.59
CA LEU A 127 -3.94 -17.89 3.89
C LEU A 127 -4.71 -18.61 5.00
N LEU A 128 -5.91 -19.12 4.72
CA LEU A 128 -6.70 -19.92 5.68
C LEU A 128 -5.97 -21.23 6.08
N ARG A 129 -5.39 -21.93 5.13
CA ARG A 129 -4.62 -23.16 5.44
C ARG A 129 -3.37 -22.89 6.27
N ARG A 130 -2.78 -21.71 6.13
CA ARG A 130 -1.52 -21.31 6.77
C ARG A 130 -1.70 -20.55 8.08
N GLY A 131 -2.93 -20.12 8.42
CA GLY A 131 -3.13 -19.13 9.49
C GLY A 131 -2.37 -17.83 9.19
N GLY A 132 -2.46 -17.37 7.95
CA GLY A 132 -1.66 -16.28 7.39
C GLY A 132 -2.14 -14.88 7.78
N ALA A 133 -1.57 -13.87 7.14
CA ALA A 133 -1.92 -12.48 7.37
C ALA A 133 -2.15 -11.70 6.07
N VAL A 134 -3.01 -10.68 6.15
CA VAL A 134 -3.18 -9.64 5.14
C VAL A 134 -2.80 -8.30 5.75
N VAL A 135 -1.99 -7.52 5.04
CA VAL A 135 -1.72 -6.12 5.39
C VAL A 135 -2.15 -5.23 4.23
N ASN A 136 -3.09 -4.33 4.51
CA ASN A 136 -3.56 -3.35 3.54
C ASN A 136 -2.82 -2.01 3.75
N ILE A 137 -2.22 -1.47 2.70
CA ILE A 137 -1.65 -0.12 2.72
C ILE A 137 -2.73 0.86 2.24
N SER A 138 -3.37 1.50 3.22
CA SER A 138 -4.40 2.52 2.99
C SER A 138 -3.78 3.92 2.90
N SER A 139 -4.36 4.89 3.57
CA SER A 139 -3.89 6.27 3.64
C SER A 139 -4.55 6.98 4.84
N ASN A 140 -3.89 7.96 5.42
CA ASN A 140 -4.54 8.88 6.36
C ASN A 140 -5.72 9.64 5.71
N GLY A 141 -5.71 9.77 4.36
CA GLY A 141 -6.85 10.31 3.59
C GLY A 141 -8.15 9.51 3.75
N ALA A 142 -8.10 8.25 4.18
CA ALA A 142 -9.30 7.49 4.56
C ALA A 142 -10.06 8.10 5.75
N ARG A 143 -9.35 8.82 6.63
CA ARG A 143 -9.88 9.51 7.83
C ARG A 143 -9.86 11.03 7.70
N MET A 144 -9.05 11.56 6.79
CA MET A 144 -8.93 12.97 6.44
C MET A 144 -9.23 13.16 4.95
N PRO A 145 -10.50 13.10 4.50
CA PRO A 145 -10.82 13.07 3.06
C PRO A 145 -10.31 14.26 2.26
N HIS A 146 -10.08 15.40 2.92
CA HIS A 146 -9.51 16.60 2.29
C HIS A 146 -7.98 16.53 2.08
N ALA A 147 -7.31 15.48 2.58
CA ALA A 147 -5.84 15.33 2.45
C ALA A 147 -5.39 14.88 1.05
N GLY A 148 -6.31 14.63 0.13
CA GLY A 148 -6.00 14.21 -1.24
C GLY A 148 -7.21 14.26 -2.16
N PRO A 149 -7.06 13.84 -3.42
CA PRO A 149 -8.16 13.75 -4.37
C PRO A 149 -9.31 12.90 -3.82
N ILE A 150 -10.55 13.38 -3.97
CA ILE A 150 -11.74 12.72 -3.38
C ILE A 150 -11.93 11.28 -3.88
N THR A 151 -11.62 11.00 -5.15
CA THR A 151 -11.68 9.65 -5.74
C THR A 151 -10.72 8.69 -5.03
N TYR A 152 -9.51 9.15 -4.72
CA TYR A 152 -8.49 8.37 -4.01
C TYR A 152 -8.87 8.16 -2.54
N THR A 153 -9.23 9.23 -1.83
CA THR A 153 -9.50 9.14 -0.39
C THR A 153 -10.72 8.27 -0.09
N THR A 154 -11.75 8.30 -0.94
CA THR A 154 -12.93 7.41 -0.82
C THR A 154 -12.57 5.95 -1.11
N ALA A 155 -11.72 5.67 -2.11
CA ALA A 155 -11.24 4.31 -2.37
C ALA A 155 -10.41 3.76 -1.21
N LYS A 156 -9.57 4.60 -0.57
CA LYS A 156 -8.78 4.21 0.61
C LYS A 156 -9.66 4.03 1.86
N ALA A 157 -10.73 4.81 2.01
CA ALA A 157 -11.72 4.59 3.06
C ALA A 157 -12.44 3.24 2.89
N ALA A 158 -12.81 2.89 1.64
CA ALA A 158 -13.38 1.59 1.32
C ALA A 158 -12.40 0.44 1.64
N LEU A 159 -11.11 0.60 1.31
CA LEU A 159 -10.07 -0.39 1.63
C LEU A 159 -9.89 -0.57 3.14
N THR A 160 -9.93 0.50 3.91
CA THR A 160 -9.83 0.44 5.39
C THR A 160 -11.02 -0.31 5.99
N ALA A 161 -12.25 0.01 5.56
CA ALA A 161 -13.46 -0.68 6.00
C ALA A 161 -13.46 -2.17 5.61
N PHE A 162 -13.02 -2.48 4.38
CA PHE A 162 -12.85 -3.85 3.88
C PHE A 162 -11.88 -4.66 4.75
N GLY A 163 -10.73 -4.08 5.11
CA GLY A 163 -9.76 -4.73 6.00
C GLY A 163 -10.37 -5.08 7.36
N LYS A 164 -11.18 -4.18 7.93
CA LYS A 164 -11.87 -4.43 9.19
C LYS A 164 -12.90 -5.57 9.08
N ALA A 165 -13.72 -5.55 8.04
CA ALA A 165 -14.72 -6.60 7.79
C ALA A 165 -14.07 -7.98 7.62
N LEU A 166 -12.96 -8.07 6.86
CA LEU A 166 -12.22 -9.31 6.70
C LEU A 166 -11.63 -9.82 8.02
N ALA A 167 -11.12 -8.92 8.87
CA ALA A 167 -10.58 -9.29 10.17
C ALA A 167 -11.64 -9.92 11.08
N GLU A 168 -12.87 -9.42 11.02
CA GLU A 168 -14.01 -9.97 11.79
C GLU A 168 -14.47 -11.31 11.23
N GLU A 169 -14.56 -11.46 9.92
CA GLU A 169 -15.04 -12.69 9.26
C GLU A 169 -14.04 -13.84 9.35
N PHE A 170 -12.74 -13.57 9.11
CA PHE A 170 -11.72 -14.61 8.99
C PHE A 170 -10.79 -14.74 10.21
N GLY A 171 -10.86 -13.81 11.17
CA GLY A 171 -10.13 -13.91 12.43
C GLY A 171 -10.40 -15.20 13.20
N PRO A 172 -11.65 -15.64 13.37
CA PRO A 172 -11.98 -16.94 13.99
C PRO A 172 -11.40 -18.14 13.25
N GLN A 173 -11.04 -17.99 11.98
CA GLN A 173 -10.44 -19.03 11.14
C GLN A 173 -8.90 -18.91 11.06
N GLY A 174 -8.30 -18.03 11.89
CA GLY A 174 -6.85 -17.90 12.05
C GLY A 174 -6.17 -16.93 11.08
N VAL A 175 -6.90 -16.20 10.22
CA VAL A 175 -6.31 -15.18 9.33
C VAL A 175 -6.39 -13.81 10.00
N ARG A 176 -5.22 -13.14 10.13
CA ARG A 176 -5.16 -11.79 10.66
C ARG A 176 -5.17 -10.77 9.52
N VAL A 177 -5.97 -9.73 9.65
CA VAL A 177 -6.02 -8.64 8.67
C VAL A 177 -5.83 -7.32 9.38
N ASN A 178 -4.81 -6.54 8.98
CA ASN A 178 -4.54 -5.22 9.53
C ASN A 178 -4.33 -4.21 8.40
N THR A 179 -4.52 -2.96 8.73
CA THR A 179 -4.34 -1.83 7.83
C THR A 179 -3.24 -0.92 8.35
N ILE A 180 -2.45 -0.36 7.45
CA ILE A 180 -1.55 0.74 7.73
C ILE A 180 -2.04 1.92 6.90
N SER A 181 -2.20 3.07 7.53
CA SER A 181 -2.70 4.31 6.93
C SER A 181 -1.60 5.38 6.96
N PRO A 182 -0.67 5.39 5.98
CA PRO A 182 0.39 6.38 5.93
C PRO A 182 -0.15 7.79 5.63
N GLY A 183 0.54 8.79 6.15
CA GLY A 183 0.47 10.17 5.66
C GLY A 183 1.34 10.39 4.43
N ALA A 184 1.74 11.64 4.19
CA ALA A 184 2.66 11.95 3.11
C ALA A 184 3.98 11.19 3.31
N SER A 185 4.24 10.25 2.39
CA SER A 185 5.44 9.41 2.43
C SER A 185 6.40 9.83 1.32
N LEU A 186 7.69 9.97 1.65
CA LEU A 186 8.70 10.42 0.69
C LEU A 186 8.95 9.36 -0.36
N THR A 187 8.31 9.50 -1.49
CA THR A 187 8.38 8.59 -2.63
C THR A 187 8.53 9.37 -3.93
N SER A 188 8.79 8.67 -5.03
CA SER A 188 8.85 9.30 -6.36
C SER A 188 7.59 10.08 -6.75
N MET A 189 6.45 9.83 -6.13
CA MET A 189 5.24 10.63 -6.31
C MET A 189 5.47 12.10 -5.91
N TRP A 190 6.23 12.32 -4.84
CA TRP A 190 6.60 13.65 -4.36
C TRP A 190 7.90 14.16 -4.95
N GLU A 191 8.93 13.31 -5.09
CA GLU A 191 10.30 13.70 -5.43
C GLU A 191 10.56 13.80 -6.94
N ALA A 192 9.85 12.99 -7.75
CA ALA A 192 10.13 12.97 -9.19
C ALA A 192 9.79 14.30 -9.86
N PRO A 193 10.63 14.78 -10.81
CA PRO A 193 10.39 16.05 -11.51
C PRO A 193 9.07 16.09 -12.30
N ASN A 194 8.52 14.94 -12.64
CA ASN A 194 7.24 14.75 -13.32
C ASN A 194 6.19 14.10 -12.41
N GLY A 195 6.41 14.09 -11.09
CA GLY A 195 5.49 13.54 -10.10
C GLY A 195 4.41 14.53 -9.67
N TYR A 196 3.48 14.04 -8.85
CA TYR A 196 2.41 14.84 -8.26
C TYR A 196 2.96 16.06 -7.49
N GLY A 197 4.06 15.90 -6.73
CA GLY A 197 4.68 16.99 -5.98
C GLY A 197 5.15 18.13 -6.89
N ALA A 198 5.73 17.83 -8.04
CA ALA A 198 6.16 18.84 -9.01
C ALA A 198 4.98 19.55 -9.66
N ALA A 199 3.91 18.84 -10.03
CA ALA A 199 2.69 19.41 -10.57
C ALA A 199 1.99 20.35 -9.55
N LEU A 200 1.92 19.92 -8.29
CA LEU A 200 1.35 20.74 -7.21
C LEU A 200 2.18 22.02 -6.96
N ALA A 201 3.52 21.91 -6.93
CA ALA A 201 4.41 23.06 -6.79
C ALA A 201 4.20 24.07 -7.91
N ALA A 202 4.12 23.60 -9.16
CA ALA A 202 3.86 24.46 -10.31
C ALA A 202 2.50 25.18 -10.20
N LYS A 203 1.43 24.47 -9.81
CA LYS A 203 0.10 25.06 -9.58
C LYS A 203 0.11 26.12 -8.46
N MET A 204 0.94 25.94 -7.44
CA MET A 204 1.10 26.90 -6.33
C MET A 204 2.10 28.03 -6.62
N GLY A 205 2.77 28.02 -7.77
CA GLY A 205 3.82 29.00 -8.10
C GLY A 205 5.07 28.89 -7.24
N LEU A 206 5.34 27.69 -6.69
CA LEU A 206 6.50 27.42 -5.82
C LEU A 206 7.56 26.63 -6.57
N ALA A 207 8.83 26.79 -6.16
CA ALA A 207 9.86 25.85 -6.58
C ALA A 207 9.61 24.48 -5.90
N HIS A 208 9.85 23.38 -6.63
CA HIS A 208 9.55 22.02 -6.15
C HIS A 208 10.20 21.71 -4.78
N HIS A 209 11.47 22.09 -4.60
CA HIS A 209 12.17 21.89 -3.32
C HIS A 209 11.55 22.71 -2.16
N GLN A 210 10.97 23.88 -2.43
CA GLN A 210 10.28 24.69 -1.43
C GLN A 210 8.97 24.03 -0.99
N LEU A 211 8.21 23.47 -1.95
CA LEU A 211 7.04 22.67 -1.63
C LEU A 211 7.43 21.50 -0.71
N LEU A 212 8.42 20.70 -1.10
CA LEU A 212 8.84 19.54 -0.33
C LEU A 212 9.28 19.90 1.10
N ALA A 213 10.04 21.01 1.25
CA ALA A 213 10.47 21.47 2.57
C ALA A 213 9.30 21.90 3.47
N GLY A 214 8.28 22.55 2.90
CA GLY A 214 7.13 23.09 3.64
C GLY A 214 5.95 22.13 3.82
N LEU A 215 5.87 21.09 2.99
CA LEU A 215 4.69 20.23 2.91
C LEU A 215 4.36 19.51 4.24
N PRO A 216 5.29 18.87 4.96
CA PRO A 216 4.96 18.20 6.21
C PRO A 216 4.29 19.14 7.23
N SER A 217 4.82 20.34 7.38
CA SER A 217 4.25 21.35 8.28
C SER A 217 2.89 21.84 7.80
N SER A 218 2.71 22.09 6.50
CA SER A 218 1.44 22.55 5.93
C SER A 218 0.33 21.49 6.03
N MET A 219 0.70 20.21 6.02
CA MET A 219 -0.21 19.09 6.26
C MET A 219 -0.43 18.80 7.76
N GLY A 220 0.09 19.62 8.65
CA GLY A 220 -0.07 19.48 10.09
C GLY A 220 0.70 18.31 10.70
N MET A 221 1.71 17.76 10.01
CA MET A 221 2.55 16.69 10.55
C MET A 221 3.42 17.25 11.68
N THR A 222 3.16 16.80 12.91
CA THR A 222 3.85 17.30 14.11
C THR A 222 5.31 16.87 14.19
N THR A 223 5.66 15.78 13.50
CA THR A 223 7.07 15.37 13.35
C THR A 223 7.88 16.30 12.45
N GLY A 224 7.22 17.14 11.64
CA GLY A 224 7.83 18.00 10.65
C GLY A 224 8.53 17.28 9.49
N LYS A 225 8.29 15.98 9.32
CA LYS A 225 8.97 15.12 8.33
C LYS A 225 7.97 14.25 7.59
N PHE A 226 8.28 13.94 6.34
CA PHE A 226 7.61 12.84 5.62
C PHE A 226 7.81 11.51 6.34
N VAL A 227 6.84 10.62 6.18
CA VAL A 227 6.99 9.22 6.59
C VAL A 227 7.96 8.53 5.64
N ALA A 228 8.98 7.85 6.16
CA ALA A 228 9.88 7.08 5.31
C ALA A 228 9.22 5.74 4.91
N PRO A 229 9.36 5.29 3.65
CA PRO A 229 8.87 3.99 3.21
C PRO A 229 9.35 2.82 4.09
N GLU A 230 10.55 2.92 4.64
CA GLU A 230 11.19 1.93 5.50
C GLU A 230 10.49 1.81 6.86
N GLU A 231 9.92 2.89 7.39
CA GLU A 231 9.13 2.85 8.62
C GLU A 231 7.86 2.02 8.42
N ILE A 232 7.20 2.20 7.27
CA ILE A 232 6.02 1.41 6.88
C ILE A 232 6.40 -0.05 6.69
N ALA A 233 7.50 -0.32 6.00
CA ALA A 233 8.01 -1.68 5.77
C ALA A 233 8.34 -2.40 7.10
N THR A 234 8.90 -1.69 8.06
CA THR A 234 9.17 -2.22 9.41
C THR A 234 7.88 -2.66 10.11
N LEU A 235 6.82 -1.86 10.04
CA LEU A 235 5.53 -2.22 10.63
C LEU A 235 4.89 -3.39 9.89
N VAL A 236 4.98 -3.47 8.55
CA VAL A 236 4.54 -4.65 7.78
C VAL A 236 5.25 -5.91 8.25
N THR A 237 6.56 -5.86 8.43
CA THR A 237 7.39 -6.98 8.91
C THR A 237 6.94 -7.44 10.30
N TYR A 238 6.67 -6.49 11.22
CA TYR A 238 6.12 -6.81 12.53
C TYR A 238 4.74 -7.47 12.43
N LEU A 239 3.82 -6.90 11.63
CA LEU A 239 2.46 -7.44 11.46
C LEU A 239 2.44 -8.82 10.80
N ALA A 240 3.43 -9.14 9.97
CA ALA A 240 3.61 -10.46 9.37
C ALA A 240 4.09 -11.50 10.39
N SER A 241 4.76 -11.05 11.45
CA SER A 241 5.45 -11.92 12.41
C SER A 241 4.48 -12.55 13.43
N PRO A 242 4.87 -13.66 14.09
CA PRO A 242 4.13 -14.24 15.21
C PRO A 242 4.10 -13.30 16.44
N HIS A 243 4.96 -12.29 16.53
CA HIS A 243 4.91 -11.28 17.59
C HIS A 243 3.66 -10.43 17.55
N ALA A 244 2.97 -10.35 16.39
CA ALA A 244 1.70 -9.67 16.21
C ALA A 244 0.47 -10.60 16.29
N ALA A 245 0.59 -11.77 16.95
CA ALA A 245 -0.48 -12.78 16.99
C ALA A 245 -1.82 -12.27 17.52
N SER A 246 -1.81 -11.30 18.45
CA SER A 246 -3.02 -10.67 19.00
C SER A 246 -3.44 -9.40 18.27
N VAL A 247 -2.77 -9.03 17.17
CA VAL A 247 -3.08 -7.83 16.41
C VAL A 247 -3.93 -8.21 15.21
N ASN A 248 -5.23 -7.90 15.27
CA ASN A 248 -6.19 -8.17 14.20
C ASN A 248 -7.24 -7.05 14.11
N GLY A 249 -7.53 -6.60 12.90
CA GLY A 249 -8.50 -5.53 12.63
C GLY A 249 -8.04 -4.13 13.04
N ALA A 250 -6.74 -3.94 13.31
CA ALA A 250 -6.17 -2.64 13.61
C ALA A 250 -5.93 -1.82 12.33
N ASP A 251 -6.06 -0.49 12.47
CA ASP A 251 -5.62 0.49 11.49
C ASP A 251 -4.57 1.39 12.11
N TYR A 252 -3.32 1.21 11.69
CA TYR A 252 -2.17 1.96 12.18
C TYR A 252 -1.97 3.23 11.36
N VAL A 253 -2.33 4.36 11.93
CA VAL A 253 -2.06 5.66 11.31
C VAL A 253 -0.59 6.01 11.50
N MET A 254 0.14 6.14 10.39
CA MET A 254 1.55 6.53 10.33
C MET A 254 1.67 7.82 9.52
N ASP A 255 1.28 8.95 10.09
CA ASP A 255 1.13 10.22 9.39
C ASP A 255 1.90 11.38 10.02
N GLY A 256 2.84 11.08 10.88
CA GLY A 256 3.62 12.09 11.59
C GLY A 256 2.77 12.99 12.50
N GLY A 257 1.60 12.54 12.91
CA GLY A 257 0.68 13.29 13.77
C GLY A 257 -0.15 14.35 13.01
N ALA A 258 -0.43 14.14 11.72
CA ALA A 258 -1.30 15.01 10.93
C ALA A 258 -2.75 14.92 11.40
N ILE A 259 -3.27 13.72 11.65
CA ILE A 259 -4.59 13.51 12.26
C ILE A 259 -4.52 13.89 13.75
N LYS A 260 -5.49 14.73 14.20
CA LYS A 260 -5.53 15.26 15.57
C LYS A 260 -6.62 14.60 16.43
N THR A 261 -7.39 13.68 15.87
CA THR A 261 -8.46 12.95 16.57
C THR A 261 -7.97 11.59 17.07
N VAL A 262 -8.53 11.17 18.20
CA VAL A 262 -8.37 9.83 18.78
C VAL A 262 -9.39 8.86 18.24
#